data_06b8b9ebab6704cfa41419b0777d1663
#
_entry.id   06b8b9ebab6704cfa41419b0777d1663
#
_cell.length_a   1.000
_cell.length_b   1.000
_cell.length_c   1.000
_cell.angle_alpha   90.00
_cell.angle_beta   90.00
_cell.angle_gamma   90.00
#
_symmetry.space_group_name_H-M   'P 1'
#
loop_
_entity.id
_entity.type
_entity.pdbx_description
1 polymer ?
#
loop_
_entity_poly.entity_id
_entity_poly.type
_entity_poly.pdbx_seq_one_letter_code
_entity_poly.pdbx_strand_id
1 'polypeptide(L)'
;KKLLTDLLRGELHFDGAIVSDWGAAGQDKAGTLAAGMDLIQPGPNDMAACKQAVIEGILPEETLDDRVAHILQLIVEIKENQRRIAAEYDADAILKTACETIENGAVLLKNENDTLPLAEDARTVFWGARSCDTLECGSGSTAVETDLHSNVLEEYRKIRGTTYFEEWADADTLVYTAAAPAGENVDRECMAVEEQDRSRMTGVLKQAKEKGLKTVVLLNISGPVELGDWLPYADAVLCIFIPGCMGGVAAARLLTGQAEPGGRLPVTFPLRYEDTPAYPNFPGEGNDAYYGEGVFVGYRSYTKRKLTVQYPFGHGLSYTQFSVELCEKELHWNLKEQDTLYVPVKVKNIGSRAGSQVVQLYCHEEKPHMLRPVRELVGYAKRSLNTAEETIVRVPGSNKAKRCYDAK
;
A
#
# COMPACT_ATOMS: atom_id res chain seq x y z
N LYS A 1 28.50 17.12 -2.50
CA LYS A 1 29.77 16.46 -2.84
C LYS A 1 29.93 15.17 -2.04
N LYS A 2 30.00 15.22 -0.70
CA LYS A 2 30.19 14.02 0.16
C LYS A 2 29.29 12.83 -0.19
N LEU A 3 27.98 13.04 -0.41
CA LEU A 3 27.06 11.96 -0.74
C LEU A 3 27.18 11.47 -2.18
N LEU A 4 27.15 12.39 -3.18
CA LEU A 4 27.04 12.01 -4.59
C LEU A 4 28.41 11.67 -5.20
N THR A 5 29.48 12.43 -4.85
CA THR A 5 30.81 12.20 -5.41
C THR A 5 31.60 11.21 -4.56
N ASP A 6 31.82 11.52 -3.27
CA ASP A 6 32.77 10.76 -2.47
C ASP A 6 32.22 9.37 -2.10
N LEU A 7 30.96 9.31 -1.61
CA LEU A 7 30.35 8.03 -1.22
C LEU A 7 29.79 7.27 -2.42
N LEU A 8 28.82 7.85 -3.18
CA LEU A 8 28.11 7.11 -4.20
C LEU A 8 29.01 6.72 -5.37
N ARG A 9 29.77 7.69 -5.94
CA ARG A 9 30.68 7.39 -7.05
C ARG A 9 32.03 6.81 -6.58
N GLY A 10 32.60 7.36 -5.48
CA GLY A 10 33.91 6.92 -4.99
C GLY A 10 33.84 5.55 -4.29
N GLU A 11 33.11 5.42 -3.18
CA GLU A 11 33.13 4.19 -2.39
C GLU A 11 32.20 3.10 -2.95
N LEU A 12 31.02 3.48 -3.47
CA LEU A 12 30.05 2.53 -4.01
C LEU A 12 30.20 2.27 -5.51
N HIS A 13 31.13 2.96 -6.18
CA HIS A 13 31.46 2.79 -7.61
C HIS A 13 30.27 2.90 -8.56
N PHE A 14 29.34 3.83 -8.27
CA PHE A 14 28.20 4.11 -9.15
C PHE A 14 28.66 5.01 -10.30
N ASP A 15 28.51 4.55 -11.54
CA ASP A 15 28.95 5.21 -12.78
C ASP A 15 27.77 5.73 -13.65
N GLY A 16 26.54 5.51 -13.24
CA GLY A 16 25.35 5.96 -13.96
C GLY A 16 25.02 7.45 -13.76
N ALA A 17 24.01 7.94 -14.47
CA ALA A 17 23.49 9.30 -14.33
C ALA A 17 22.71 9.49 -13.02
N ILE A 18 22.91 10.62 -12.35
CA ILE A 18 22.20 11.02 -11.14
C ILE A 18 21.24 12.16 -11.48
N VAL A 19 19.95 11.90 -11.27
CA VAL A 19 18.85 12.84 -11.53
C VAL A 19 18.31 13.36 -10.20
N SER A 20 18.07 14.67 -10.08
CA SER A 20 17.45 15.22 -8.87
C SER A 20 15.97 14.87 -8.82
N ASP A 21 15.42 14.82 -7.64
CA ASP A 21 14.00 14.95 -7.45
C ASP A 21 13.51 16.36 -7.87
N TRP A 22 12.20 16.52 -8.15
CA TRP A 22 11.59 17.77 -8.58
C TRP A 22 11.76 18.86 -7.52
N GLY A 23 12.45 19.94 -7.88
CA GLY A 23 12.71 21.07 -6.98
C GLY A 23 13.78 20.84 -5.91
N ALA A 24 14.31 19.64 -5.72
CA ALA A 24 15.25 19.30 -4.64
C ALA A 24 16.63 19.96 -4.78
N ALA A 25 17.03 20.42 -5.98
CA ALA A 25 18.30 21.10 -6.21
C ALA A 25 18.38 22.53 -5.60
N GLY A 26 17.24 23.08 -5.17
CA GLY A 26 17.19 24.43 -4.59
C GLY A 26 17.66 25.53 -5.56
N GLN A 27 18.18 26.63 -5.02
CA GLN A 27 18.62 27.79 -5.80
C GLN A 27 20.06 27.67 -6.31
N ASP A 28 20.94 26.96 -5.58
CA ASP A 28 22.35 26.79 -5.96
C ASP A 28 22.52 25.65 -6.96
N LYS A 29 22.24 25.95 -8.24
CA LYS A 29 22.40 25.00 -9.35
C LYS A 29 23.87 24.65 -9.60
N ALA A 30 24.77 25.64 -9.53
CA ALA A 30 26.21 25.42 -9.75
C ALA A 30 26.81 24.52 -8.65
N GLY A 31 26.49 24.76 -7.37
CA GLY A 31 26.90 23.90 -6.28
C GLY A 31 26.31 22.50 -6.38
N THR A 32 25.09 22.36 -6.90
CA THR A 32 24.45 21.06 -7.13
C THR A 32 25.20 20.24 -8.18
N LEU A 33 25.57 20.85 -9.33
CA LEU A 33 26.41 20.20 -10.35
C LEU A 33 27.80 19.85 -9.82
N ALA A 34 28.44 20.79 -9.08
CA ALA A 34 29.73 20.56 -8.44
C ALA A 34 29.71 19.45 -7.38
N ALA A 35 28.54 19.19 -6.77
CA ALA A 35 28.35 18.11 -5.82
C ALA A 35 28.18 16.73 -6.46
N GLY A 36 27.99 16.64 -7.79
CA GLY A 36 27.91 15.38 -8.51
C GLY A 36 26.54 15.04 -9.12
N MET A 37 25.58 15.99 -9.10
CA MET A 37 24.30 15.86 -9.80
C MET A 37 24.50 16.03 -11.30
N ASP A 38 23.91 15.16 -12.12
CA ASP A 38 24.07 15.23 -13.58
C ASP A 38 22.87 15.91 -14.25
N LEU A 39 21.65 15.69 -13.76
CA LEU A 39 20.44 16.27 -14.33
C LEU A 39 19.56 16.87 -13.22
N ILE A 40 19.26 18.17 -13.35
CA ILE A 40 18.43 18.89 -12.39
C ILE A 40 16.98 18.98 -12.91
N GLN A 41 16.03 18.50 -12.12
CA GLN A 41 14.62 18.51 -12.44
C GLN A 41 13.82 19.48 -11.51
N PRO A 42 12.67 20.03 -12.01
CA PRO A 42 12.19 20.00 -13.39
C PRO A 42 12.98 20.93 -14.29
N GLY A 43 13.02 20.62 -15.58
CA GLY A 43 13.47 21.55 -16.60
C GLY A 43 12.31 22.38 -17.20
N PRO A 44 12.61 23.40 -18.06
CA PRO A 44 13.92 23.94 -18.32
C PRO A 44 14.46 24.79 -17.15
N ASN A 45 15.75 24.67 -16.86
CA ASN A 45 16.41 25.48 -15.83
C ASN A 45 17.08 26.71 -16.47
N ASP A 46 17.02 27.85 -15.77
CA ASP A 46 17.90 28.96 -16.07
C ASP A 46 19.32 28.61 -15.61
N MET A 47 20.18 28.33 -16.57
CA MET A 47 21.57 27.96 -16.35
C MET A 47 22.53 29.16 -16.38
N ALA A 48 22.02 30.40 -16.39
CA ALA A 48 22.86 31.60 -16.42
C ALA A 48 23.83 31.65 -15.24
N ALA A 49 23.39 31.32 -14.04
CA ALA A 49 24.22 31.26 -12.85
C ALA A 49 25.31 30.17 -12.97
N CYS A 50 25.00 29.01 -13.55
CA CYS A 50 25.99 27.95 -13.79
C CYS A 50 27.05 28.40 -14.83
N LYS A 51 26.63 29.04 -15.92
CA LYS A 51 27.52 29.59 -16.91
C LYS A 51 28.44 30.66 -16.31
N GLN A 52 27.89 31.54 -15.48
CA GLN A 52 28.70 32.55 -14.79
C GLN A 52 29.70 31.91 -13.82
N ALA A 53 29.29 30.89 -13.07
CA ALA A 53 30.19 30.14 -12.17
C ALA A 53 31.37 29.44 -12.92
N VAL A 54 31.12 28.98 -14.15
CA VAL A 54 32.21 28.46 -15.02
C VAL A 54 33.14 29.58 -15.43
N ILE A 55 32.63 30.74 -15.89
CA ILE A 55 33.43 31.88 -16.29
C ILE A 55 34.30 32.40 -15.11
N GLU A 56 33.77 32.37 -13.93
CA GLU A 56 34.48 32.81 -12.69
C GLU A 56 35.41 31.73 -12.11
N GLY A 57 35.46 30.53 -12.70
CA GLY A 57 36.27 29.41 -12.25
C GLY A 57 35.78 28.74 -10.93
N ILE A 58 34.55 29.05 -10.50
CA ILE A 58 33.89 28.45 -9.31
C ILE A 58 33.47 27.02 -9.63
N LEU A 59 32.86 26.80 -10.80
CA LEU A 59 32.53 25.49 -11.34
C LEU A 59 33.53 25.13 -12.47
N PRO A 60 34.41 24.15 -12.27
CA PRO A 60 35.34 23.72 -13.33
C PRO A 60 34.59 23.19 -14.54
N GLU A 61 34.99 23.57 -15.73
CA GLU A 61 34.41 23.10 -17.01
C GLU A 61 34.48 21.58 -17.12
N GLU A 62 35.59 20.97 -16.69
CA GLU A 62 35.76 19.51 -16.63
C GLU A 62 34.64 18.82 -15.79
N THR A 63 34.22 19.45 -14.68
CA THR A 63 33.10 18.93 -13.88
C THR A 63 31.80 18.95 -14.68
N LEU A 64 31.57 19.98 -15.49
CA LEU A 64 30.38 20.04 -16.33
C LEU A 64 30.43 19.00 -17.46
N ASP A 65 31.57 18.80 -18.06
CA ASP A 65 31.80 17.77 -19.08
C ASP A 65 31.52 16.37 -18.54
N ASP A 66 31.95 16.06 -17.31
CA ASP A 66 31.63 14.80 -16.64
C ASP A 66 30.12 14.59 -16.46
N ARG A 67 29.39 15.65 -16.07
CA ARG A 67 27.93 15.57 -15.95
C ARG A 67 27.27 15.27 -17.28
N VAL A 68 27.69 15.95 -18.33
CA VAL A 68 27.21 15.73 -19.70
C VAL A 68 27.57 14.32 -20.19
N ALA A 69 28.77 13.83 -19.91
CA ALA A 69 29.17 12.48 -20.28
C ALA A 69 28.27 11.40 -19.70
N HIS A 70 27.88 11.48 -18.40
CA HIS A 70 26.97 10.53 -17.80
C HIS A 70 25.57 10.54 -18.45
N ILE A 71 25.06 11.72 -18.82
CA ILE A 71 23.78 11.83 -19.52
C ILE A 71 23.85 11.26 -20.93
N LEU A 72 24.97 11.55 -21.68
CA LEU A 72 25.17 10.97 -23.01
C LEU A 72 25.27 9.46 -22.96
N GLN A 73 26.00 8.91 -21.99
CA GLN A 73 26.09 7.46 -21.77
C GLN A 73 24.71 6.85 -21.54
N LEU A 74 23.91 7.44 -20.64
CA LEU A 74 22.53 6.99 -20.38
C LEU A 74 21.69 6.97 -21.67
N ILE A 75 21.77 8.04 -22.49
CA ILE A 75 21.04 8.12 -23.77
C ILE A 75 21.45 7.00 -24.74
N VAL A 76 22.76 6.71 -24.81
CA VAL A 76 23.27 5.62 -25.66
C VAL A 76 22.74 4.28 -25.19
N GLU A 77 22.83 3.99 -23.88
CA GLU A 77 22.37 2.74 -23.29
C GLU A 77 20.85 2.54 -23.48
N ILE A 78 20.04 3.60 -23.31
CA ILE A 78 18.60 3.55 -23.57
C ILE A 78 18.33 3.19 -25.03
N LYS A 79 19.01 3.85 -25.99
CA LYS A 79 18.83 3.57 -27.42
C LYS A 79 19.25 2.15 -27.82
N GLU A 80 20.32 1.65 -27.23
CA GLU A 80 20.75 0.26 -27.46
C GLU A 80 19.76 -0.75 -26.88
N ASN A 81 19.23 -0.50 -25.68
CA ASN A 81 18.23 -1.36 -25.05
C ASN A 81 16.89 -1.32 -25.75
N GLN A 82 16.42 -0.18 -26.24
CA GLN A 82 15.20 -0.07 -27.04
C GLN A 82 15.22 -0.95 -28.29
N ARG A 83 16.38 -1.14 -28.91
CA ARG A 83 16.54 -2.05 -30.06
C ARG A 83 16.43 -3.53 -29.68
N ARG A 84 16.65 -3.87 -28.42
CA ARG A 84 16.57 -5.25 -27.88
C ARG A 84 15.17 -5.60 -27.37
N ILE A 85 14.35 -4.62 -26.97
CA ILE A 85 13.03 -4.82 -26.38
C ILE A 85 11.96 -4.45 -27.42
N ALA A 86 11.82 -5.26 -28.46
CA ALA A 86 10.64 -5.25 -29.31
C ALA A 86 9.60 -6.21 -28.70
N ALA A 87 9.03 -5.85 -27.55
CA ALA A 87 7.94 -6.63 -26.97
C ALA A 87 6.62 -6.14 -27.56
N GLU A 88 5.80 -7.07 -28.05
CA GLU A 88 4.40 -6.77 -28.33
C GLU A 88 3.67 -6.44 -27.03
N TYR A 89 2.90 -5.37 -27.06
CA TYR A 89 2.12 -4.90 -25.92
C TYR A 89 0.77 -5.64 -25.90
N ASP A 90 0.57 -6.52 -24.91
CA ASP A 90 -0.69 -7.19 -24.64
C ASP A 90 -1.50 -6.42 -23.58
N ALA A 91 -2.38 -5.53 -24.05
CA ALA A 91 -3.22 -4.70 -23.20
C ALA A 91 -4.16 -5.54 -22.31
N ASP A 92 -4.74 -6.61 -22.84
CA ASP A 92 -5.68 -7.45 -22.11
C ASP A 92 -4.98 -8.20 -20.96
N ALA A 93 -3.77 -8.72 -21.22
CA ALA A 93 -2.96 -9.35 -20.17
C ALA A 93 -2.58 -8.36 -19.05
N ILE A 94 -2.29 -7.12 -19.39
CA ILE A 94 -1.97 -6.06 -18.40
C ILE A 94 -3.21 -5.73 -17.56
N LEU A 95 -4.37 -5.49 -18.19
CA LEU A 95 -5.61 -5.19 -17.46
C LEU A 95 -6.04 -6.36 -16.56
N LYS A 96 -5.89 -7.59 -17.05
CA LYS A 96 -6.12 -8.78 -16.25
C LYS A 96 -5.20 -8.83 -15.03
N THR A 97 -3.91 -8.58 -15.21
CA THR A 97 -2.92 -8.56 -14.13
C THR A 97 -3.24 -7.45 -13.12
N ALA A 98 -3.65 -6.26 -13.59
CA ALA A 98 -4.09 -5.16 -12.73
C ALA A 98 -5.28 -5.58 -11.87
N CYS A 99 -6.32 -6.19 -12.46
CA CYS A 99 -7.49 -6.67 -11.74
C CYS A 99 -7.12 -7.75 -10.70
N GLU A 100 -6.34 -8.75 -11.08
CA GLU A 100 -5.86 -9.81 -10.18
C GLU A 100 -5.00 -9.24 -9.03
N THR A 101 -4.24 -8.17 -9.27
CA THR A 101 -3.45 -7.47 -8.25
C THR A 101 -4.35 -6.84 -7.20
N ILE A 102 -5.44 -6.18 -7.63
CA ILE A 102 -6.42 -5.58 -6.73
C ILE A 102 -7.12 -6.67 -5.91
N GLU A 103 -7.60 -7.73 -6.55
CA GLU A 103 -8.27 -8.86 -5.88
C GLU A 103 -7.37 -9.49 -4.82
N ASN A 104 -6.10 -9.69 -5.16
CA ASN A 104 -5.10 -10.24 -4.26
C ASN A 104 -4.64 -9.27 -3.16
N GLY A 105 -4.81 -7.97 -3.35
CA GLY A 105 -4.46 -6.92 -2.40
C GLY A 105 -5.63 -6.46 -1.52
N ALA A 106 -6.86 -6.67 -1.97
CA ALA A 106 -8.06 -6.30 -1.21
C ALA A 106 -8.14 -7.03 0.13
N VAL A 107 -8.52 -6.32 1.17
CA VAL A 107 -8.58 -6.85 2.54
C VAL A 107 -10.00 -6.86 3.06
N LEU A 108 -10.50 -8.05 3.35
CA LEU A 108 -11.76 -8.22 4.05
C LEU A 108 -11.53 -8.00 5.56
N LEU A 109 -12.00 -6.84 6.06
CA LEU A 109 -11.77 -6.43 7.45
C LEU A 109 -12.79 -7.04 8.41
N LYS A 110 -14.04 -7.14 7.98
CA LYS A 110 -15.17 -7.67 8.75
C LYS A 110 -16.10 -8.45 7.84
N ASN A 111 -16.67 -9.56 8.30
CA ASN A 111 -17.67 -10.34 7.56
C ASN A 111 -18.55 -11.13 8.53
N GLU A 112 -19.55 -10.50 9.10
CA GLU A 112 -20.50 -11.13 10.01
C GLU A 112 -21.54 -11.91 9.21
N ASN A 113 -21.91 -13.07 9.72
CA ASN A 113 -22.95 -13.95 9.15
C ASN A 113 -22.75 -14.25 7.66
N ASP A 114 -21.49 -14.35 7.22
CA ASP A 114 -21.13 -14.61 5.83
C ASP A 114 -21.86 -13.67 4.84
N THR A 115 -21.92 -12.37 5.20
CA THR A 115 -22.59 -11.34 4.38
C THR A 115 -21.94 -11.19 3.01
N LEU A 116 -20.61 -11.31 2.93
CA LEU A 116 -19.87 -11.40 1.68
C LEU A 116 -19.37 -12.84 1.46
N PRO A 117 -19.35 -13.32 0.21
CA PRO A 117 -19.86 -12.66 -0.99
C PRO A 117 -21.38 -12.56 -1.00
N LEU A 118 -21.90 -11.55 -1.71
CA LEU A 118 -23.35 -11.31 -1.82
C LEU A 118 -24.03 -12.49 -2.52
N ALA A 119 -25.22 -12.85 -2.04
CA ALA A 119 -26.04 -13.88 -2.65
C ALA A 119 -26.37 -13.55 -4.11
N GLU A 120 -26.61 -14.58 -4.94
CA GLU A 120 -26.89 -14.39 -6.37
C GLU A 120 -28.16 -13.57 -6.64
N ASP A 121 -29.16 -13.71 -5.77
CA ASP A 121 -30.44 -13.05 -5.81
C ASP A 121 -30.52 -11.77 -4.96
N ALA A 122 -29.40 -11.29 -4.40
CA ALA A 122 -29.36 -10.09 -3.60
C ALA A 122 -29.84 -8.86 -4.39
N ARG A 123 -30.86 -8.18 -3.84
CA ARG A 123 -31.36 -6.92 -4.37
C ARG A 123 -30.59 -5.79 -3.72
N THR A 124 -29.60 -5.31 -4.45
CA THR A 124 -28.58 -4.42 -3.89
C THR A 124 -28.87 -2.96 -4.20
N VAL A 125 -28.77 -2.11 -3.18
CA VAL A 125 -28.72 -0.66 -3.32
C VAL A 125 -27.29 -0.17 -3.01
N PHE A 126 -26.77 0.71 -3.85
CA PHE A 126 -25.50 1.37 -3.65
C PHE A 126 -25.70 2.79 -3.12
N TRP A 127 -24.85 3.18 -2.18
CA TRP A 127 -24.77 4.52 -1.61
C TRP A 127 -23.32 5.02 -1.58
N GLY A 128 -23.18 6.35 -1.53
CA GLY A 128 -21.89 7.02 -1.59
C GLY A 128 -21.45 7.32 -3.02
N ALA A 129 -21.01 8.56 -3.25
CA ALA A 129 -20.60 9.03 -4.59
C ALA A 129 -19.53 8.15 -5.24
N ARG A 130 -18.67 7.54 -4.41
CA ARG A 130 -17.59 6.65 -4.86
C ARG A 130 -18.08 5.30 -5.42
N SER A 131 -19.37 5.01 -5.30
CA SER A 131 -19.97 3.90 -6.04
C SER A 131 -19.99 4.12 -7.55
N CYS A 132 -20.14 5.40 -7.98
CA CYS A 132 -20.20 5.83 -9.39
C CYS A 132 -18.86 6.43 -9.88
N ASP A 133 -17.95 6.75 -8.96
CA ASP A 133 -16.69 7.44 -9.24
C ASP A 133 -15.59 6.86 -8.37
N THR A 134 -14.98 5.78 -8.81
CA THR A 134 -13.89 5.11 -8.06
C THR A 134 -12.68 6.04 -7.95
N LEU A 135 -12.15 6.19 -6.74
CA LEU A 135 -10.88 6.88 -6.52
C LEU A 135 -9.73 5.99 -7.01
N GLU A 136 -9.31 6.19 -8.26
CA GLU A 136 -8.37 5.31 -8.95
C GLU A 136 -6.90 5.62 -8.65
N CYS A 137 -6.56 6.88 -8.36
CA CYS A 137 -5.19 7.33 -8.09
C CYS A 137 -5.16 8.45 -7.06
N GLY A 138 -3.96 8.81 -6.61
CA GLY A 138 -3.72 10.00 -5.79
C GLY A 138 -3.58 11.27 -6.63
N SER A 139 -3.24 12.39 -5.97
CA SER A 139 -2.91 13.67 -6.61
C SER A 139 -1.39 13.90 -6.68
N GLY A 140 -0.96 14.96 -7.36
CA GLY A 140 0.46 15.25 -7.59
C GLY A 140 1.11 14.24 -8.52
N SER A 141 2.32 13.78 -8.22
CA SER A 141 3.05 12.80 -9.05
C SER A 141 2.42 11.41 -9.05
N THR A 142 1.45 11.15 -8.17
CA THR A 142 0.69 9.90 -8.11
C THR A 142 -0.58 9.93 -8.97
N ALA A 143 -0.89 11.06 -9.61
CA ALA A 143 -1.98 11.16 -10.57
C ALA A 143 -1.64 10.39 -11.86
N VAL A 144 -2.62 9.63 -12.33
CA VAL A 144 -2.51 8.87 -13.59
C VAL A 144 -3.64 9.29 -14.50
N GLU A 145 -3.30 9.79 -15.69
CA GLU A 145 -4.27 10.09 -16.73
C GLU A 145 -4.47 8.84 -17.61
N THR A 146 -5.71 8.42 -17.74
CA THR A 146 -6.08 7.25 -18.57
C THR A 146 -7.50 7.45 -19.10
N ASP A 147 -7.77 6.90 -20.28
CA ASP A 147 -9.14 6.82 -20.83
C ASP A 147 -9.90 5.59 -20.28
N LEU A 148 -9.23 4.74 -19.49
CA LEU A 148 -9.82 3.55 -18.91
C LEU A 148 -10.27 3.84 -17.48
N HIS A 149 -11.56 3.82 -17.26
CA HIS A 149 -12.18 4.00 -15.95
C HIS A 149 -13.17 2.90 -15.66
N SER A 150 -13.29 2.52 -14.41
CA SER A 150 -14.32 1.62 -13.94
C SER A 150 -14.89 2.06 -12.60
N ASN A 151 -16.19 1.86 -12.38
CA ASN A 151 -16.80 2.07 -11.08
C ASN A 151 -17.60 0.84 -10.63
N VAL A 152 -17.70 0.68 -9.32
CA VAL A 152 -18.27 -0.55 -8.76
C VAL A 152 -19.74 -0.74 -9.11
N LEU A 153 -20.53 0.32 -9.18
CA LEU A 153 -21.97 0.26 -9.49
C LEU A 153 -22.21 -0.27 -10.92
N GLU A 154 -21.53 0.29 -11.91
CA GLU A 154 -21.65 -0.11 -13.31
C GLU A 154 -21.17 -1.55 -13.52
N GLU A 155 -20.03 -1.91 -12.95
CA GLU A 155 -19.47 -3.24 -13.07
C GLU A 155 -20.31 -4.30 -12.33
N TYR A 156 -20.89 -3.95 -11.20
CA TYR A 156 -21.82 -4.82 -10.48
C TYR A 156 -23.10 -5.04 -11.31
N ARG A 157 -23.63 -3.99 -11.97
CA ARG A 157 -24.80 -4.09 -12.88
C ARG A 157 -24.55 -5.04 -14.05
N LYS A 158 -23.34 -5.07 -14.60
CA LYS A 158 -22.97 -6.01 -15.67
C LYS A 158 -23.06 -7.47 -15.22
N ILE A 159 -22.78 -7.74 -13.92
CA ILE A 159 -22.77 -9.10 -13.36
C ILE A 159 -24.17 -9.51 -12.88
N ARG A 160 -24.91 -8.60 -12.21
CA ARG A 160 -26.14 -8.92 -11.47
C ARG A 160 -27.41 -8.31 -12.07
N GLY A 161 -27.30 -7.42 -13.05
CA GLY A 161 -28.44 -6.73 -13.65
C GLY A 161 -28.92 -5.53 -12.84
N THR A 162 -30.21 -5.41 -12.60
CA THR A 162 -30.80 -4.22 -11.97
C THR A 162 -30.29 -4.00 -10.55
N THR A 163 -29.72 -2.81 -10.30
CA THR A 163 -29.30 -2.33 -8.99
C THR A 163 -29.74 -0.88 -8.82
N TYR A 164 -29.98 -0.47 -7.58
CA TYR A 164 -30.42 0.87 -7.25
C TYR A 164 -29.25 1.74 -6.78
N PHE A 165 -29.38 3.04 -6.94
CA PHE A 165 -28.42 4.01 -6.42
C PHE A 165 -29.15 5.06 -5.60
N GLU A 166 -28.80 5.15 -4.30
CA GLU A 166 -29.37 6.06 -3.31
C GLU A 166 -30.93 6.02 -3.19
N GLU A 167 -31.49 4.90 -3.60
CA GLU A 167 -32.93 4.65 -3.55
C GLU A 167 -33.19 3.31 -2.88
N TRP A 168 -33.90 3.29 -1.76
CA TRP A 168 -34.13 2.07 -0.97
C TRP A 168 -34.87 0.97 -1.72
N ALA A 169 -35.87 1.33 -2.54
CA ALA A 169 -36.71 0.38 -3.29
C ALA A 169 -36.99 -0.93 -2.50
N ASP A 170 -36.97 -2.07 -3.21
CA ASP A 170 -37.12 -3.40 -2.59
C ASP A 170 -35.76 -4.04 -2.22
N ALA A 171 -34.74 -3.24 -1.90
CA ALA A 171 -33.43 -3.75 -1.57
C ALA A 171 -33.43 -4.54 -0.25
N ASP A 172 -32.62 -5.60 -0.21
CA ASP A 172 -32.31 -6.38 0.99
C ASP A 172 -30.84 -6.21 1.43
N THR A 173 -30.05 -5.57 0.59
CA THR A 173 -28.62 -5.36 0.82
C THR A 173 -28.22 -3.95 0.43
N LEU A 174 -27.48 -3.28 1.32
CA LEU A 174 -26.82 -2.00 1.08
C LEU A 174 -25.32 -2.22 0.88
N VAL A 175 -24.76 -1.61 -0.16
CA VAL A 175 -23.32 -1.40 -0.32
C VAL A 175 -23.04 0.10 -0.26
N TYR A 176 -22.29 0.55 0.74
CA TYR A 176 -21.86 1.93 0.89
C TYR A 176 -20.37 2.04 0.49
N THR A 177 -20.07 2.83 -0.53
CA THR A 177 -18.68 3.08 -0.94
C THR A 177 -18.20 4.42 -0.40
N ALA A 178 -17.19 4.39 0.47
CA ALA A 178 -16.60 5.57 1.08
C ALA A 178 -15.10 5.66 0.74
N ALA A 179 -14.58 6.86 0.57
CA ALA A 179 -13.20 7.10 0.23
C ALA A 179 -12.47 7.99 1.23
N ALA A 180 -11.14 7.86 1.22
CA ALA A 180 -10.21 8.79 1.85
C ALA A 180 -9.04 9.00 0.90
N PRO A 181 -9.05 10.07 0.09
CA PRO A 181 -8.00 10.37 -0.86
C PRO A 181 -6.70 10.76 -0.16
N ALA A 182 -5.60 10.64 -0.87
CA ALA A 182 -4.33 11.24 -0.54
C ALA A 182 -3.61 11.64 -1.84
N GLY A 183 -2.58 12.45 -1.70
CA GLY A 183 -1.75 12.86 -2.80
C GLY A 183 -0.37 13.29 -2.32
N GLU A 184 0.51 13.52 -3.26
CA GLU A 184 1.81 14.08 -2.98
C GLU A 184 1.66 15.53 -2.50
N ASN A 185 2.43 15.89 -1.48
CA ASN A 185 2.45 17.23 -0.85
C ASN A 185 1.10 17.67 -0.23
N VAL A 186 0.19 16.73 0.00
CA VAL A 186 -1.10 17.00 0.63
C VAL A 186 -1.35 16.01 1.75
N ASP A 187 -1.29 16.49 2.99
CA ASP A 187 -1.64 15.70 4.16
C ASP A 187 -3.15 15.73 4.39
N ARG A 188 -3.69 14.62 4.88
CA ARG A 188 -5.08 14.58 5.33
C ARG A 188 -5.20 15.32 6.66
N GLU A 189 -6.19 16.19 6.79
CA GLU A 189 -6.45 16.94 8.02
C GLU A 189 -6.87 16.04 9.19
N CYS A 190 -7.44 14.86 8.88
CA CYS A 190 -7.89 13.90 9.88
C CYS A 190 -7.89 12.48 9.32
N MET A 191 -7.97 11.49 10.19
CA MET A 191 -8.12 10.06 9.83
C MET A 191 -9.59 9.67 9.60
N ALA A 192 -10.30 10.40 8.74
CA ALA A 192 -11.68 10.10 8.40
C ALA A 192 -11.85 9.89 6.89
N VAL A 193 -13.00 9.36 6.49
CA VAL A 193 -13.46 9.38 5.11
C VAL A 193 -13.78 10.80 4.66
N GLU A 194 -14.02 11.02 3.36
CA GLU A 194 -14.40 12.31 2.79
C GLU A 194 -15.57 12.94 3.56
N GLU A 195 -15.57 14.27 3.66
CA GLU A 195 -16.54 15.04 4.46
C GLU A 195 -18.00 14.72 4.10
N GLN A 196 -18.28 14.54 2.81
CA GLN A 196 -19.61 14.18 2.34
C GLN A 196 -20.10 12.84 2.89
N ASP A 197 -19.21 11.90 3.11
CA ASP A 197 -19.54 10.58 3.67
C ASP A 197 -19.52 10.61 5.19
N ARG A 198 -18.64 11.39 5.81
CA ARG A 198 -18.54 11.52 7.27
C ARG A 198 -19.87 11.94 7.90
N SER A 199 -20.55 12.89 7.28
CA SER A 199 -21.81 13.43 7.82
C SER A 199 -23.01 12.49 7.66
N ARG A 200 -23.04 11.66 6.60
CA ARG A 200 -24.25 10.88 6.26
C ARG A 200 -24.11 9.36 6.38
N MET A 201 -22.89 8.81 6.26
CA MET A 201 -22.67 7.37 6.21
C MET A 201 -23.26 6.60 7.39
N THR A 202 -22.99 7.07 8.62
CA THR A 202 -23.50 6.45 9.85
C THR A 202 -25.03 6.42 9.86
N GLY A 203 -25.66 7.52 9.44
CA GLY A 203 -27.13 7.61 9.36
C GLY A 203 -27.73 6.63 8.35
N VAL A 204 -27.14 6.53 7.16
CA VAL A 204 -27.57 5.61 6.10
C VAL A 204 -27.43 4.16 6.53
N LEU A 205 -26.28 3.79 7.10
CA LEU A 205 -26.03 2.42 7.59
C LEU A 205 -27.00 2.05 8.72
N LYS A 206 -27.25 2.96 9.66
CA LYS A 206 -28.22 2.76 10.74
C LYS A 206 -29.63 2.56 10.19
N GLN A 207 -30.06 3.40 9.25
CA GLN A 207 -31.37 3.27 8.60
C GLN A 207 -31.50 1.93 7.84
N ALA A 208 -30.45 1.47 7.16
CA ALA A 208 -30.44 0.17 6.51
C ALA A 208 -30.64 -0.96 7.51
N LYS A 209 -29.97 -0.91 8.66
CA LYS A 209 -30.16 -1.90 9.74
C LYS A 209 -31.56 -1.88 10.31
N GLU A 210 -32.15 -0.70 10.52
CA GLU A 210 -33.52 -0.55 10.97
C GLU A 210 -34.55 -1.14 9.98
N LYS A 211 -34.23 -1.11 8.69
CA LYS A 211 -35.02 -1.74 7.61
C LYS A 211 -34.71 -3.24 7.44
N GLY A 212 -33.77 -3.81 8.19
CA GLY A 212 -33.40 -5.21 8.12
C GLY A 212 -32.48 -5.59 6.96
N LEU A 213 -31.85 -4.61 6.31
CA LEU A 213 -30.92 -4.88 5.22
C LEU A 213 -29.58 -5.42 5.75
N LYS A 214 -28.93 -6.27 4.97
CA LYS A 214 -27.49 -6.53 5.10
C LYS A 214 -26.71 -5.27 4.69
N THR A 215 -25.64 -4.98 5.39
CA THR A 215 -24.86 -3.75 5.19
C THR A 215 -23.41 -4.07 4.91
N VAL A 216 -22.94 -3.62 3.77
CA VAL A 216 -21.54 -3.75 3.33
C VAL A 216 -20.93 -2.36 3.16
N VAL A 217 -19.74 -2.17 3.68
CA VAL A 217 -18.92 -0.97 3.43
C VAL A 217 -17.73 -1.34 2.55
N LEU A 218 -17.64 -0.68 1.41
CA LEU A 218 -16.48 -0.73 0.52
C LEU A 218 -15.61 0.49 0.78
N LEU A 219 -14.39 0.27 1.27
CA LEU A 219 -13.41 1.31 1.56
C LEU A 219 -12.44 1.47 0.40
N ASN A 220 -12.51 2.63 -0.26
CA ASN A 220 -11.60 3.06 -1.32
C ASN A 220 -10.67 4.15 -0.77
N ILE A 221 -9.63 3.75 -0.04
CA ILE A 221 -8.87 4.63 0.84
C ILE A 221 -7.36 4.51 0.64
N SER A 222 -6.64 5.61 0.81
CA SER A 222 -5.18 5.66 0.70
C SER A 222 -4.43 5.09 1.91
N GLY A 223 -5.07 5.04 3.05
CA GLY A 223 -4.49 4.60 4.32
C GLY A 223 -5.55 4.47 5.41
N PRO A 224 -5.18 4.19 6.66
CA PRO A 224 -6.12 3.99 7.74
C PRO A 224 -7.11 5.15 7.92
N VAL A 225 -8.33 4.81 8.29
CA VAL A 225 -9.38 5.74 8.72
C VAL A 225 -9.98 5.26 10.05
N GLU A 226 -10.53 6.18 10.83
CA GLU A 226 -11.31 5.86 12.02
C GLU A 226 -12.65 5.23 11.61
N LEU A 227 -13.00 4.12 12.24
CA LEU A 227 -14.16 3.32 11.87
C LEU A 227 -15.28 3.36 12.95
N GLY A 228 -14.97 3.91 14.13
CA GLY A 228 -15.77 3.74 15.35
C GLY A 228 -17.23 4.09 15.22
N ASP A 229 -17.58 5.16 14.51
CA ASP A 229 -18.94 5.70 14.48
C ASP A 229 -19.91 4.86 13.64
N TRP A 230 -19.43 4.21 12.59
CA TRP A 230 -20.25 3.50 11.63
C TRP A 230 -20.03 1.97 11.61
N LEU A 231 -18.87 1.49 12.07
CA LEU A 231 -18.52 0.07 12.06
C LEU A 231 -19.56 -0.84 12.76
N PRO A 232 -20.23 -0.42 13.86
CA PRO A 232 -21.26 -1.24 14.50
C PRO A 232 -22.47 -1.52 13.60
N TYR A 233 -22.68 -0.70 12.56
CA TYR A 233 -23.80 -0.83 11.62
C TYR A 233 -23.42 -1.51 10.30
N ALA A 234 -22.15 -1.90 10.13
CA ALA A 234 -21.68 -2.64 8.96
C ALA A 234 -21.57 -4.14 9.28
N ASP A 235 -22.23 -5.02 8.51
CA ASP A 235 -22.06 -6.47 8.61
C ASP A 235 -20.76 -6.94 7.97
N ALA A 236 -20.36 -6.30 6.85
CA ALA A 236 -19.09 -6.57 6.21
C ALA A 236 -18.36 -5.28 5.83
N VAL A 237 -17.04 -5.34 5.85
CA VAL A 237 -16.16 -4.23 5.44
C VAL A 237 -15.04 -4.77 4.56
N LEU A 238 -14.99 -4.31 3.31
CA LEU A 238 -13.99 -4.67 2.32
C LEU A 238 -13.16 -3.43 1.95
N CYS A 239 -11.85 -3.50 2.09
CA CYS A 239 -10.91 -2.42 1.73
C CYS A 239 -10.19 -2.77 0.43
N ILE A 240 -10.32 -1.92 -0.58
CA ILE A 240 -9.65 -2.06 -1.89
C ILE A 240 -8.48 -1.09 -2.09
N PHE A 241 -8.19 -0.26 -1.09
CA PHE A 241 -7.17 0.81 -1.15
C PHE A 241 -7.40 1.77 -2.33
N ILE A 242 -6.31 2.22 -2.99
CA ILE A 242 -6.33 2.99 -4.24
C ILE A 242 -6.03 2.01 -5.38
N PRO A 243 -7.03 1.58 -6.14
CA PRO A 243 -6.92 0.38 -6.95
C PRO A 243 -6.48 0.60 -8.39
N GLY A 244 -6.46 1.85 -8.90
CA GLY A 244 -6.26 2.10 -10.32
C GLY A 244 -7.53 1.87 -11.15
N CYS A 245 -7.41 1.95 -12.48
CA CYS A 245 -8.52 1.93 -13.44
C CYS A 245 -9.40 0.65 -13.40
N MET A 246 -8.86 -0.48 -12.92
CA MET A 246 -9.61 -1.74 -12.79
C MET A 246 -10.33 -1.88 -11.43
N GLY A 247 -10.35 -0.81 -10.62
CA GLY A 247 -10.91 -0.83 -9.27
C GLY A 247 -12.38 -1.23 -9.19
N GLY A 248 -13.21 -0.67 -10.05
CA GLY A 248 -14.63 -1.02 -10.13
C GLY A 248 -14.86 -2.48 -10.52
N VAL A 249 -14.11 -2.97 -11.52
CA VAL A 249 -14.18 -4.37 -11.98
C VAL A 249 -13.82 -5.33 -10.84
N ALA A 250 -12.68 -5.13 -10.21
CA ALA A 250 -12.23 -5.98 -9.12
C ALA A 250 -13.18 -5.94 -7.91
N ALA A 251 -13.66 -4.74 -7.53
CA ALA A 251 -14.62 -4.58 -6.44
C ALA A 251 -15.93 -5.34 -6.71
N ALA A 252 -16.50 -5.23 -7.93
CA ALA A 252 -17.71 -5.95 -8.31
C ALA A 252 -17.52 -7.46 -8.26
N ARG A 253 -16.38 -7.97 -8.75
CA ARG A 253 -16.03 -9.40 -8.72
C ARG A 253 -15.84 -9.90 -7.28
N LEU A 254 -15.21 -9.11 -6.42
CA LEU A 254 -15.09 -9.42 -4.98
C LEU A 254 -16.46 -9.46 -4.31
N LEU A 255 -17.29 -8.44 -4.48
CA LEU A 255 -18.64 -8.39 -3.89
C LEU A 255 -19.51 -9.58 -4.31
N THR A 256 -19.41 -10.02 -5.55
CA THR A 256 -20.21 -11.12 -6.11
C THR A 256 -19.61 -12.51 -5.90
N GLY A 257 -18.39 -12.61 -5.34
CA GLY A 257 -17.69 -13.87 -5.12
C GLY A 257 -17.10 -14.50 -6.37
N GLN A 258 -17.00 -13.77 -7.50
CA GLN A 258 -16.23 -14.18 -8.67
C GLN A 258 -14.72 -14.10 -8.42
N ALA A 259 -14.31 -13.32 -7.42
CA ALA A 259 -12.96 -13.26 -6.88
C ALA A 259 -13.00 -13.37 -5.35
N GLU A 260 -11.84 -13.62 -4.75
CA GLU A 260 -11.66 -13.80 -3.33
C GLU A 260 -10.66 -12.76 -2.77
N PRO A 261 -10.97 -12.07 -1.65
CA PRO A 261 -10.06 -11.09 -1.07
C PRO A 261 -8.83 -11.79 -0.47
N GLY A 262 -7.67 -11.59 -1.11
CA GLY A 262 -6.44 -12.29 -0.75
C GLY A 262 -5.47 -11.47 0.08
N GLY A 263 -5.79 -10.21 0.41
CA GLY A 263 -4.91 -9.26 1.07
C GLY A 263 -4.85 -9.40 2.59
N ARG A 264 -3.80 -8.80 3.17
CA ARG A 264 -3.66 -8.58 4.62
C ARG A 264 -3.23 -7.15 4.83
N LEU A 265 -3.69 -6.51 5.91
CA LEU A 265 -3.38 -5.11 6.20
C LEU A 265 -1.87 -4.88 6.28
N PRO A 266 -1.30 -3.99 5.45
CA PRO A 266 0.10 -3.58 5.54
C PRO A 266 0.33 -2.50 6.60
N VAL A 267 -0.73 -2.05 7.26
CA VAL A 267 -0.73 -1.02 8.30
C VAL A 267 -1.71 -1.41 9.41
N THR A 268 -1.53 -0.83 10.61
CA THR A 268 -2.50 -0.95 11.71
C THR A 268 -3.58 0.10 11.55
N PHE A 269 -4.84 -0.27 11.74
CA PHE A 269 -5.95 0.67 11.89
C PHE A 269 -6.12 0.97 13.38
N PRO A 270 -5.76 2.16 13.85
CA PRO A 270 -5.95 2.53 15.25
C PRO A 270 -7.43 2.78 15.55
N LEU A 271 -7.78 2.90 16.83
CA LEU A 271 -9.11 3.36 17.22
C LEU A 271 -9.29 4.86 16.97
N ARG A 272 -8.22 5.65 17.17
CA ARG A 272 -8.21 7.10 17.03
C ARG A 272 -6.88 7.58 16.43
N TYR A 273 -6.91 8.73 15.81
CA TYR A 273 -5.72 9.38 15.26
C TYR A 273 -4.65 9.64 16.35
N GLU A 274 -5.09 10.05 17.54
CA GLU A 274 -4.19 10.34 18.68
C GLU A 274 -3.43 9.12 19.18
N ASP A 275 -3.88 7.91 18.85
CA ASP A 275 -3.19 6.68 19.22
C ASP A 275 -1.99 6.37 18.30
N THR A 276 -1.86 7.08 17.17
CA THR A 276 -0.77 6.85 16.20
C THR A 276 0.60 7.21 16.80
N PRO A 277 1.66 6.49 16.43
CA PRO A 277 3.00 6.77 17.01
C PRO A 277 3.54 8.13 16.63
N ALA A 278 3.18 8.67 15.47
CA ALA A 278 3.66 9.96 14.99
C ALA A 278 2.87 11.16 15.52
N TYR A 279 1.69 10.95 16.09
CA TYR A 279 0.77 12.03 16.49
C TYR A 279 1.41 13.18 17.28
N PRO A 280 2.28 12.93 18.31
CA PRO A 280 2.90 14.01 19.07
C PRO A 280 3.93 14.82 18.27
N ASN A 281 4.43 14.30 17.14
CA ASN A 281 5.54 14.86 16.39
C ASN A 281 5.14 15.32 14.97
N PHE A 282 3.92 15.05 14.55
CA PHE A 282 3.42 15.40 13.21
C PHE A 282 2.38 16.53 13.31
N PRO A 283 2.43 17.54 12.45
CA PRO A 283 3.33 17.74 11.29
C PRO A 283 4.73 18.26 11.64
N GLY A 284 5.00 18.58 12.89
CA GLY A 284 6.23 19.20 13.37
C GLY A 284 6.00 20.58 13.95
N GLU A 285 7.05 21.25 14.36
CA GLU A 285 7.03 22.60 14.92
C GLU A 285 8.03 23.50 14.19
N GLY A 286 7.56 24.61 13.62
CA GLY A 286 8.37 25.48 12.78
C GLY A 286 8.87 24.76 11.52
N ASN A 287 10.19 24.60 11.39
CA ASN A 287 10.83 23.88 10.28
C ASN A 287 11.35 22.49 10.70
N ASP A 288 11.05 22.05 11.90
CA ASP A 288 11.59 20.81 12.46
C ASP A 288 10.49 19.75 12.59
N ALA A 289 10.81 18.54 12.16
CA ALA A 289 9.98 17.36 12.35
C ALA A 289 10.79 16.29 13.09
N TYR A 290 10.24 15.77 14.18
CA TYR A 290 10.91 14.79 15.03
C TYR A 290 10.35 13.39 14.79
N TYR A 291 11.21 12.42 14.51
CA TYR A 291 10.85 11.00 14.45
C TYR A 291 10.94 10.37 15.85
N GLY A 292 10.16 10.93 16.80
CA GLY A 292 10.20 10.57 18.22
C GLY A 292 9.81 9.11 18.50
N GLU A 293 9.08 8.44 17.59
CA GLU A 293 8.78 7.03 17.67
C GLU A 293 10.00 6.12 17.45
N GLY A 294 11.07 6.61 16.81
CA GLY A 294 12.29 5.84 16.52
C GLY A 294 11.98 4.51 15.82
N VAL A 295 12.40 3.37 16.40
CA VAL A 295 12.15 2.04 15.83
C VAL A 295 10.71 1.54 16.03
N PHE A 296 9.88 2.26 16.79
CA PHE A 296 8.52 1.88 17.13
C PHE A 296 7.49 2.39 16.13
N VAL A 297 7.73 2.18 14.85
CA VAL A 297 6.82 2.55 13.76
C VAL A 297 5.68 1.54 13.67
N GLY A 298 4.46 2.01 13.44
CA GLY A 298 3.26 1.20 13.19
C GLY A 298 2.98 0.17 14.30
N TYR A 299 2.74 -1.09 13.94
CA TYR A 299 2.37 -2.17 14.88
C TYR A 299 3.39 -2.37 16.02
N ARG A 300 4.65 -2.03 15.81
CA ARG A 300 5.70 -2.12 16.83
C ARG A 300 5.40 -1.23 18.02
N SER A 301 4.90 -0.01 17.77
CA SER A 301 4.46 0.92 18.80
C SER A 301 3.21 0.43 19.53
N TYR A 302 2.16 0.10 18.81
CA TYR A 302 0.90 -0.35 19.41
C TYR A 302 1.11 -1.58 20.29
N THR A 303 1.90 -2.54 19.83
CA THR A 303 2.23 -3.75 20.60
C THR A 303 3.05 -3.42 21.85
N LYS A 304 4.06 -2.52 21.73
CA LYS A 304 4.92 -2.11 22.87
C LYS A 304 4.13 -1.36 23.92
N ARG A 305 3.26 -0.46 23.49
CA ARG A 305 2.38 0.35 24.35
C ARG A 305 1.16 -0.42 24.86
N LYS A 306 0.91 -1.64 24.35
CA LYS A 306 -0.28 -2.47 24.65
C LYS A 306 -1.59 -1.74 24.35
N LEU A 307 -1.62 -0.96 23.29
CA LEU A 307 -2.82 -0.26 22.85
C LEU A 307 -3.75 -1.19 22.11
N THR A 308 -5.04 -1.06 22.40
CA THR A 308 -6.11 -1.66 21.59
C THR A 308 -6.16 -0.95 20.25
N VAL A 309 -6.31 -1.72 19.18
CA VAL A 309 -6.44 -1.21 17.82
C VAL A 309 -7.71 -1.78 17.18
N GLN A 310 -8.26 -1.09 16.20
CA GLN A 310 -9.44 -1.57 15.49
C GLN A 310 -9.11 -2.82 14.67
N TYR A 311 -8.06 -2.77 13.86
CA TYR A 311 -7.51 -3.93 13.15
C TYR A 311 -5.98 -3.89 13.18
N PRO A 312 -5.33 -4.97 13.60
CA PRO A 312 -3.88 -5.01 13.65
C PRO A 312 -3.26 -5.15 12.26
N PHE A 313 -2.01 -4.73 12.12
CA PHE A 313 -1.15 -5.10 10.99
C PHE A 313 -1.24 -6.61 10.73
N GLY A 314 -1.37 -7.00 9.46
CA GLY A 314 -1.48 -8.40 9.05
C GLY A 314 -2.90 -8.98 9.13
N HIS A 315 -3.89 -8.21 9.63
CA HIS A 315 -5.29 -8.64 9.65
C HIS A 315 -5.88 -8.73 8.22
N GLY A 316 -6.76 -9.68 8.04
CA GLY A 316 -7.58 -9.88 6.86
C GLY A 316 -8.26 -11.24 6.91
N LEU A 317 -9.53 -11.24 6.56
CA LEU A 317 -10.38 -12.42 6.44
C LEU A 317 -10.38 -12.95 5.01
N SER A 318 -11.05 -14.05 4.78
CA SER A 318 -11.27 -14.70 3.49
C SER A 318 -12.69 -15.20 3.41
N TYR A 319 -13.22 -15.48 2.22
CA TYR A 319 -14.52 -16.16 2.03
C TYR A 319 -14.43 -17.68 2.29
N THR A 320 -13.23 -18.17 2.61
CA THR A 320 -12.98 -19.54 3.02
C THR A 320 -12.20 -19.59 4.33
N GLN A 321 -11.92 -20.77 4.84
CA GLN A 321 -11.21 -20.96 6.11
C GLN A 321 -9.96 -21.80 5.91
N PHE A 322 -8.92 -21.48 6.68
CA PHE A 322 -7.65 -22.19 6.63
C PHE A 322 -7.24 -22.70 8.01
N SER A 323 -6.70 -23.90 8.09
CA SER A 323 -5.86 -24.31 9.21
C SER A 323 -4.39 -24.02 8.89
N VAL A 324 -3.65 -23.53 9.90
CA VAL A 324 -2.24 -23.18 9.78
C VAL A 324 -1.51 -23.80 10.97
N GLU A 325 -0.59 -24.72 10.70
CA GLU A 325 0.10 -25.49 11.75
C GLU A 325 1.62 -25.50 11.48
N LEU A 326 2.42 -25.31 12.53
CA LEU A 326 3.87 -25.52 12.43
C LEU A 326 4.17 -27.00 12.24
N CYS A 327 4.99 -27.33 11.24
CA CYS A 327 5.44 -28.71 11.05
C CYS A 327 6.44 -29.15 12.12
N GLU A 328 7.23 -28.20 12.62
CA GLU A 328 8.28 -28.43 13.63
C GLU A 328 8.12 -27.38 14.74
N LYS A 329 8.17 -27.83 16.01
CA LYS A 329 8.02 -26.93 17.16
C LYS A 329 9.31 -26.18 17.50
N GLU A 330 10.44 -26.79 17.16
CA GLU A 330 11.77 -26.24 17.43
C GLU A 330 12.60 -26.26 16.15
N LEU A 331 13.15 -25.11 15.80
CA LEU A 331 14.05 -24.93 14.67
C LEU A 331 15.32 -24.23 15.16
N HIS A 332 16.47 -24.74 14.74
CA HIS A 332 17.76 -24.12 15.07
C HIS A 332 18.22 -23.22 13.93
N TRP A 333 18.50 -21.97 14.25
CA TRP A 333 18.98 -20.99 13.29
C TRP A 333 20.33 -20.41 13.70
N ASN A 334 21.39 -20.78 13.00
CA ASN A 334 22.69 -20.16 13.20
C ASN A 334 22.78 -18.84 12.39
N LEU A 335 22.51 -17.72 13.06
CA LEU A 335 22.50 -16.40 12.46
C LEU A 335 23.85 -15.94 11.87
N LYS A 336 24.97 -16.59 12.26
CA LYS A 336 26.30 -16.27 11.73
C LYS A 336 26.60 -16.98 10.41
N GLU A 337 25.96 -18.12 10.18
CA GLU A 337 26.22 -18.98 9.01
C GLU A 337 25.09 -18.93 7.97
N GLN A 338 23.88 -18.54 8.39
CA GLN A 338 22.70 -18.61 7.55
C GLN A 338 21.96 -17.27 7.52
N ASP A 339 21.84 -16.67 6.34
CA ASP A 339 21.09 -15.43 6.16
C ASP A 339 19.57 -15.64 6.21
N THR A 340 19.09 -16.81 5.87
CA THR A 340 17.67 -17.15 5.80
C THR A 340 17.37 -18.47 6.49
N LEU A 341 16.36 -18.47 7.36
CA LEU A 341 15.72 -19.67 7.90
C LEU A 341 14.43 -19.94 7.14
N TYR A 342 14.20 -21.16 6.72
CA TYR A 342 12.93 -21.59 6.15
C TYR A 342 12.11 -22.33 7.19
N VAL A 343 10.98 -21.72 7.59
CA VAL A 343 10.05 -22.33 8.56
C VAL A 343 8.97 -23.10 7.80
N PRO A 344 8.92 -24.45 7.93
CA PRO A 344 7.90 -25.25 7.29
C PRO A 344 6.56 -25.13 8.05
N VAL A 345 5.53 -24.68 7.34
CA VAL A 345 4.18 -24.47 7.88
C VAL A 345 3.19 -25.22 7.02
N LYS A 346 2.41 -26.09 7.61
CA LYS A 346 1.32 -26.79 6.95
C LYS A 346 0.11 -25.86 6.87
N VAL A 347 -0.39 -25.66 5.66
CA VAL A 347 -1.58 -24.84 5.39
C VAL A 347 -2.60 -25.70 4.66
N LYS A 348 -3.82 -25.74 5.15
CA LYS A 348 -4.94 -26.46 4.56
C LYS A 348 -6.15 -25.55 4.40
N ASN A 349 -6.76 -25.57 3.25
CA ASN A 349 -8.07 -24.97 3.06
C ASN A 349 -9.15 -25.92 3.62
N ILE A 350 -9.82 -25.51 4.69
CA ILE A 350 -10.85 -26.29 5.39
C ILE A 350 -12.27 -25.78 5.09
N GLY A 351 -12.41 -24.75 4.27
CA GLY A 351 -13.67 -24.20 3.85
C GLY A 351 -14.17 -24.77 2.50
N SER A 352 -15.22 -24.15 1.98
CA SER A 352 -15.96 -24.65 0.80
C SER A 352 -15.57 -23.96 -0.52
N ARG A 353 -14.66 -22.99 -0.50
CA ARG A 353 -14.23 -22.21 -1.67
C ARG A 353 -12.72 -22.22 -1.79
N ALA A 354 -12.21 -22.06 -3.01
CA ALA A 354 -10.79 -21.74 -3.22
C ALA A 354 -10.47 -20.37 -2.63
N GLY A 355 -9.26 -20.19 -2.14
CA GLY A 355 -8.84 -18.92 -1.55
C GLY A 355 -7.34 -18.87 -1.27
N SER A 356 -6.87 -17.74 -0.72
CA SER A 356 -5.46 -17.49 -0.48
C SER A 356 -5.17 -17.23 1.02
N GLN A 357 -4.13 -17.88 1.53
CA GLN A 357 -3.62 -17.65 2.88
C GLN A 357 -2.23 -17.02 2.87
N VAL A 358 -2.05 -16.00 3.71
CA VAL A 358 -0.76 -15.40 3.99
C VAL A 358 -0.27 -15.87 5.36
N VAL A 359 0.85 -16.58 5.36
CA VAL A 359 1.54 -16.99 6.59
C VAL A 359 2.61 -15.96 6.90
N GLN A 360 2.56 -15.38 8.10
CA GLN A 360 3.48 -14.33 8.56
C GLN A 360 4.37 -14.90 9.65
N LEU A 361 5.67 -14.67 9.54
CA LEU A 361 6.67 -15.10 10.52
C LEU A 361 7.18 -13.88 11.30
N TYR A 362 6.99 -13.92 12.60
CA TYR A 362 7.48 -12.89 13.52
C TYR A 362 8.57 -13.43 14.43
N CYS A 363 9.54 -12.60 14.76
CA CYS A 363 10.53 -12.91 15.78
C CYS A 363 10.35 -12.03 17.02
N HIS A 364 10.78 -12.57 18.16
CA HIS A 364 10.87 -11.90 19.44
C HIS A 364 12.26 -12.17 20.04
N GLU A 365 12.88 -11.16 20.63
CA GLU A 365 14.12 -11.29 21.38
C GLU A 365 13.81 -11.28 22.87
N GLU A 366 14.10 -12.39 23.57
CA GLU A 366 13.73 -12.55 24.97
C GLU A 366 14.52 -11.62 25.91
N LYS A 367 15.80 -11.39 25.61
CA LYS A 367 16.72 -10.57 26.41
C LYS A 367 17.46 -9.56 25.56
N PRO A 368 16.75 -8.52 25.04
CA PRO A 368 17.38 -7.52 24.19
C PRO A 368 18.36 -6.66 25.01
N HIS A 369 19.55 -6.43 24.47
CA HIS A 369 20.56 -5.55 25.07
C HIS A 369 20.24 -4.06 24.85
N MET A 370 19.35 -3.74 23.94
CA MET A 370 18.83 -2.38 23.68
C MET A 370 17.31 -2.42 23.57
N LEU A 371 16.69 -1.24 23.60
CA LEU A 371 15.23 -1.14 23.50
C LEU A 371 14.76 -1.58 22.10
N ARG A 372 13.94 -2.63 22.04
CA ARG A 372 13.43 -3.23 20.82
C ARG A 372 11.91 -3.43 20.83
N PRO A 373 11.30 -3.56 19.63
CA PRO A 373 9.91 -4.00 19.49
C PRO A 373 9.66 -5.36 20.13
N VAL A 374 8.44 -5.59 20.60
CA VAL A 374 8.05 -6.89 21.20
C VAL A 374 8.11 -8.01 20.16
N ARG A 375 7.76 -7.70 18.91
CA ARG A 375 7.82 -8.64 17.78
C ARG A 375 8.08 -7.89 16.49
N GLU A 376 8.79 -8.52 15.58
CA GLU A 376 9.16 -7.95 14.28
C GLU A 376 8.88 -8.96 13.18
N LEU A 377 8.20 -8.52 12.11
CA LEU A 377 7.97 -9.34 10.92
C LEU A 377 9.33 -9.63 10.26
N VAL A 378 9.68 -10.89 10.12
CA VAL A 378 10.94 -11.32 9.49
C VAL A 378 10.73 -12.04 8.17
N GLY A 379 9.49 -12.40 7.85
CA GLY A 379 9.15 -13.02 6.58
C GLY A 379 7.67 -13.35 6.46
N TYR A 380 7.25 -13.61 5.24
CA TYR A 380 5.90 -14.08 4.94
C TYR A 380 5.89 -14.92 3.66
N ALA A 381 4.82 -15.68 3.49
CA ALA A 381 4.54 -16.37 2.24
C ALA A 381 3.04 -16.45 2.00
N LYS A 382 2.60 -16.29 0.75
CA LYS A 382 1.22 -16.42 0.31
C LYS A 382 1.05 -17.68 -0.52
N ARG A 383 -0.06 -18.41 -0.31
CA ARG A 383 -0.45 -19.57 -1.12
C ARG A 383 -1.95 -19.54 -1.39
N SER A 384 -2.29 -19.79 -2.65
CA SER A 384 -3.65 -20.08 -3.07
C SER A 384 -3.89 -21.57 -3.00
N LEU A 385 -5.02 -21.99 -2.45
CA LEU A 385 -5.39 -23.39 -2.26
C LEU A 385 -6.83 -23.60 -2.71
N ASN A 386 -7.06 -24.68 -3.45
CA ASN A 386 -8.40 -25.14 -3.74
C ASN A 386 -9.07 -25.70 -2.48
N THR A 387 -10.36 -25.97 -2.56
CA THR A 387 -11.12 -26.62 -1.48
C THR A 387 -10.47 -27.94 -1.09
N ALA A 388 -10.30 -28.17 0.22
CA ALA A 388 -9.67 -29.33 0.84
C ALA A 388 -8.17 -29.53 0.50
N GLU A 389 -7.57 -28.66 -0.30
CA GLU A 389 -6.14 -28.73 -0.62
C GLU A 389 -5.28 -28.41 0.59
N GLU A 390 -4.18 -29.15 0.73
CA GLU A 390 -3.18 -29.01 1.79
C GLU A 390 -1.78 -28.91 1.17
N THR A 391 -0.94 -28.04 1.70
CA THR A 391 0.45 -27.88 1.28
C THR A 391 1.36 -27.50 2.44
N ILE A 392 2.66 -27.76 2.28
CA ILE A 392 3.68 -27.26 3.20
C ILE A 392 4.31 -26.01 2.58
N VAL A 393 4.11 -24.87 3.23
CA VAL A 393 4.68 -23.59 2.86
C VAL A 393 5.98 -23.40 3.62
N ARG A 394 7.09 -23.19 2.92
CA ARG A 394 8.37 -22.81 3.53
C ARG A 394 8.44 -21.29 3.62
N VAL A 395 8.20 -20.74 4.79
CA VAL A 395 8.22 -19.29 5.03
C VAL A 395 9.67 -18.83 5.24
N PRO A 396 10.22 -17.96 4.38
CA PRO A 396 11.58 -17.45 4.55
C PRO A 396 11.64 -16.42 5.68
N GLY A 397 12.45 -16.66 6.70
CA GLY A 397 12.78 -15.69 7.75
C GLY A 397 14.16 -15.10 7.52
N SER A 398 14.27 -13.80 7.28
CA SER A 398 15.55 -13.12 7.02
C SER A 398 16.23 -12.67 8.31
N ASN A 399 17.51 -12.95 8.48
CA ASN A 399 18.30 -12.42 9.57
C ASN A 399 18.57 -10.91 9.43
N LYS A 400 18.49 -10.37 8.21
CA LYS A 400 18.67 -8.93 7.95
C LYS A 400 17.60 -8.09 8.66
N ALA A 401 16.40 -8.61 8.83
CA ALA A 401 15.32 -7.96 9.57
C ALA A 401 15.62 -7.83 11.09
N LYS A 402 16.62 -8.52 11.60
CA LYS A 402 17.06 -8.46 13.01
C LYS A 402 18.30 -7.61 13.25
N ARG A 403 18.93 -7.10 12.20
CA ARG A 403 20.15 -6.30 12.34
C ARG A 403 19.84 -4.97 13.00
N CYS A 404 20.53 -4.65 14.07
CA CYS A 404 20.56 -3.36 14.72
C CYS A 404 21.94 -2.76 14.53
N TYR A 405 21.99 -1.47 14.26
CA TYR A 405 23.23 -0.71 14.31
C TYR A 405 23.38 -0.13 15.72
N ASP A 406 24.43 -0.53 16.41
CA ASP A 406 24.84 0.10 17.68
C ASP A 406 25.91 1.14 17.34
N ALA A 407 25.60 2.41 17.56
CA ALA A 407 26.47 3.56 17.25
C ALA A 407 27.56 3.80 18.32
N LYS A 408 27.75 2.87 19.26
CA LYS A 408 28.81 2.97 20.26
C LYS A 408 30.17 2.54 19.71
#